data_852908cf32b687ceda5b20e5d5585a96
#
_entry.id   852908cf32b687ceda5b20e5d5585a96
#
_cell.length_a   1.000
_cell.length_b   1.000
_cell.length_c   1.000
_cell.angle_alpha   90.00
_cell.angle_beta   90.00
_cell.angle_gamma   90.00
#
_symmetry.space_group_name_H-M   'P 1'
#
loop_
_entity.id
_entity.type
_entity.pdbx_description
1 polymer ?
#
loop_
_entity_poly.entity_id
_entity_poly.type
_entity_poly.pdbx_seq_one_letter_code
_entity_poly.pdbx_strand_id
1 'polypeptide(L)'
;MNPPDYLSSLFSLAGKVAVVIGGTGELCGAMAEGLAGAGAEVVLVGRNAEKAEARLAKIHAAGGKAWFVSAEAGSKADLEKLLAAVLARSGRVDIVVNGAGVNSPTPFLDISEEEFDRILRVNVKGVFLACQIFGKYLVERGTGGAIINVGSLTALTPLSRVFTYSASKAAVHSFSKNLAREWAPKGVRVNVLVPGFFPAEQNRKVLTPDRVASIMTHTPMKRFGEARELIGATLLLASDAGSFITGHELTVDGGFMAQTI
;
A
#
# COMPACT_ATOMS: atom_id res chain seq x y z
N MET A 1 25.31 12.41 -18.95
CA MET A 1 24.49 11.23 -18.62
C MET A 1 23.68 10.87 -19.85
N ASN A 2 23.73 9.63 -20.32
CA ASN A 2 22.86 9.20 -21.42
C ASN A 2 21.38 9.22 -20.96
N PRO A 3 20.40 9.54 -21.85
CA PRO A 3 18.99 9.57 -21.45
C PRO A 3 18.47 8.33 -20.71
N PRO A 4 18.81 7.10 -21.08
CA PRO A 4 18.43 5.92 -20.32
C PRO A 4 18.97 5.90 -18.88
N ASP A 5 20.21 6.39 -18.67
CA ASP A 5 20.85 6.41 -17.35
C ASP A 5 20.19 7.42 -16.42
N TYR A 6 19.74 8.56 -16.94
CA TYR A 6 19.04 9.59 -16.17
C TYR A 6 17.69 9.10 -15.64
N LEU A 7 16.84 8.52 -16.50
CA LEU A 7 15.55 7.98 -16.10
C LEU A 7 15.72 6.81 -15.13
N SER A 8 16.66 5.93 -15.41
CA SER A 8 16.97 4.81 -14.51
C SER A 8 17.39 5.32 -13.13
N SER A 9 18.19 6.39 -13.04
CA SER A 9 18.61 6.96 -11.75
C SER A 9 17.45 7.51 -10.93
N LEU A 10 16.46 8.15 -11.57
CA LEU A 10 15.30 8.71 -10.87
C LEU A 10 14.43 7.65 -10.20
N PHE A 11 14.26 6.51 -10.84
CA PHE A 11 13.40 5.42 -10.35
C PHE A 11 14.17 4.29 -9.65
N SER A 12 15.50 4.35 -9.62
CA SER A 12 16.32 3.34 -8.98
C SER A 12 16.09 3.30 -7.48
N LEU A 13 15.91 2.07 -6.98
CA LEU A 13 15.84 1.78 -5.55
C LEU A 13 17.03 0.91 -5.10
N ALA A 14 18.12 0.89 -5.88
CA ALA A 14 19.32 0.14 -5.55
C ALA A 14 19.87 0.55 -4.18
N GLY A 15 20.12 -0.45 -3.32
CA GLY A 15 20.58 -0.24 -1.94
C GLY A 15 19.53 0.26 -0.95
N LYS A 16 18.26 0.34 -1.37
CA LYS A 16 17.12 0.66 -0.49
C LYS A 16 16.47 -0.62 0.03
N VAL A 17 15.87 -0.53 1.22
CA VAL A 17 15.09 -1.61 1.84
C VAL A 17 13.64 -1.18 1.94
N ALA A 18 12.74 -1.98 1.36
CA ALA A 18 11.30 -1.73 1.32
C ALA A 18 10.53 -2.77 2.14
N VAL A 19 9.80 -2.33 3.15
CA VAL A 19 8.89 -3.18 3.94
C VAL A 19 7.48 -3.06 3.37
N VAL A 20 6.91 -4.18 2.92
CA VAL A 20 5.57 -4.21 2.31
C VAL A 20 4.60 -4.99 3.19
N ILE A 21 3.86 -4.27 4.05
CA ILE A 21 2.85 -4.85 4.95
C ILE A 21 1.59 -5.16 4.13
N GLY A 22 1.20 -6.44 4.14
CA GLY A 22 0.19 -6.97 3.22
C GLY A 22 0.78 -7.48 1.90
N GLY A 23 2.11 -7.60 1.79
CA GLY A 23 2.83 -8.02 0.58
C GLY A 23 2.53 -9.42 0.07
N THR A 24 1.84 -10.25 0.87
CA THR A 24 1.32 -11.55 0.42
C THR A 24 0.00 -11.43 -0.37
N GLY A 25 -0.65 -10.26 -0.35
CA GLY A 25 -1.86 -9.97 -1.12
C GLY A 25 -1.56 -9.67 -2.60
N GLU A 26 -2.62 -9.60 -3.41
CA GLU A 26 -2.48 -9.43 -4.86
C GLU A 26 -1.89 -8.06 -5.23
N LEU A 27 -2.48 -6.96 -4.75
CA LEU A 27 -2.04 -5.60 -5.11
C LEU A 27 -0.69 -5.25 -4.49
N CYS A 28 -0.55 -5.45 -3.19
CA CYS A 28 0.72 -5.15 -2.52
C CYS A 28 1.84 -6.10 -2.94
N GLY A 29 1.51 -7.32 -3.34
CA GLY A 29 2.45 -8.25 -3.93
C GLY A 29 3.00 -7.76 -5.28
N ALA A 30 2.14 -7.21 -6.15
CA ALA A 30 2.60 -6.59 -7.39
C ALA A 30 3.45 -5.34 -7.13
N MET A 31 3.07 -4.50 -6.15
CA MET A 31 3.89 -3.37 -5.71
C MET A 31 5.28 -3.85 -5.22
N ALA A 32 5.32 -4.94 -4.46
CA ALA A 32 6.57 -5.55 -3.98
C ALA A 32 7.45 -6.07 -5.13
N GLU A 33 6.85 -6.72 -6.14
CA GLU A 33 7.55 -7.14 -7.37
C GLU A 33 8.16 -5.93 -8.08
N GLY A 34 7.40 -4.83 -8.21
CA GLY A 34 7.89 -3.59 -8.82
C GLY A 34 9.05 -2.94 -8.05
N LEU A 35 8.94 -2.85 -6.73
CA LEU A 35 10.00 -2.31 -5.87
C LEU A 35 11.29 -3.15 -5.97
N ALA A 36 11.16 -4.49 -5.97
CA ALA A 36 12.30 -5.39 -6.16
C ALA A 36 12.91 -5.26 -7.57
N GLY A 37 12.07 -5.14 -8.60
CA GLY A 37 12.50 -4.90 -9.98
C GLY A 37 13.24 -3.58 -10.17
N ALA A 38 12.96 -2.57 -9.34
CA ALA A 38 13.70 -1.30 -9.31
C ALA A 38 14.99 -1.36 -8.45
N GLY A 39 15.33 -2.52 -7.88
CA GLY A 39 16.58 -2.78 -7.15
C GLY A 39 16.48 -2.74 -5.63
N ALA A 40 15.29 -2.55 -5.05
CA ALA A 40 15.14 -2.61 -3.59
C ALA A 40 15.27 -4.06 -3.08
N GLU A 41 15.83 -4.21 -1.88
CA GLU A 41 15.59 -5.41 -1.06
C GLU A 41 14.19 -5.30 -0.45
N VAL A 42 13.33 -6.28 -0.71
CA VAL A 42 11.92 -6.24 -0.29
C VAL A 42 11.66 -7.20 0.85
N VAL A 43 11.05 -6.69 1.91
CA VAL A 43 10.53 -7.49 3.03
C VAL A 43 9.03 -7.66 2.85
N LEU A 44 8.61 -8.85 2.44
CA LEU A 44 7.18 -9.20 2.38
C LEU A 44 6.66 -9.46 3.78
N VAL A 45 5.57 -8.82 4.14
CA VAL A 45 4.94 -8.99 5.46
C VAL A 45 3.49 -9.43 5.31
N GLY A 46 3.10 -10.47 6.06
CA GLY A 46 1.75 -11.01 6.04
C GLY A 46 1.63 -12.23 6.93
N ARG A 47 0.48 -12.92 6.89
CA ARG A 47 0.22 -14.11 7.74
C ARG A 47 0.27 -15.43 6.97
N ASN A 48 0.22 -15.40 5.66
CA ASN A 48 0.16 -16.59 4.81
C ASN A 48 1.54 -16.84 4.18
N ALA A 49 2.24 -17.84 4.71
CA ALA A 49 3.59 -18.22 4.26
C ALA A 49 3.58 -18.80 2.82
N GLU A 50 2.57 -19.60 2.47
CA GLU A 50 2.47 -20.19 1.13
C GLU A 50 2.34 -19.12 0.03
N LYS A 51 1.47 -18.11 0.26
CA LYS A 51 1.35 -16.95 -0.64
C LYS A 51 2.65 -16.13 -0.68
N ALA A 52 3.37 -16.05 0.44
CA ALA A 52 4.67 -15.39 0.48
C ALA A 52 5.70 -16.14 -0.36
N GLU A 53 5.79 -17.46 -0.24
CA GLU A 53 6.73 -18.29 -1.02
C GLU A 53 6.49 -18.14 -2.52
N ALA A 54 5.23 -18.22 -2.96
CA ALA A 54 4.88 -18.00 -4.36
C ALA A 54 5.30 -16.61 -4.88
N ARG A 55 5.20 -15.58 -4.02
CA ARG A 55 5.63 -14.21 -4.38
C ARG A 55 7.15 -14.08 -4.38
N LEU A 56 7.82 -14.64 -3.40
CA LEU A 56 9.28 -14.68 -3.34
C LEU A 56 9.88 -15.37 -4.58
N ALA A 57 9.31 -16.52 -4.97
CA ALA A 57 9.76 -17.24 -6.16
C ALA A 57 9.71 -16.35 -7.42
N LYS A 58 8.63 -15.57 -7.62
CA LYS A 58 8.52 -14.63 -8.74
C LYS A 58 9.57 -13.52 -8.68
N ILE A 59 9.78 -12.92 -7.51
CA ILE A 59 10.76 -11.86 -7.33
C ILE A 59 12.17 -12.38 -7.60
N HIS A 60 12.52 -13.55 -7.05
CA HIS A 60 13.84 -14.15 -7.23
C HIS A 60 14.08 -14.59 -8.68
N ALA A 61 13.07 -15.15 -9.36
CA ALA A 61 13.16 -15.51 -10.77
C ALA A 61 13.41 -14.29 -11.68
N ALA A 62 12.94 -13.11 -11.28
CA ALA A 62 13.22 -11.83 -11.95
C ALA A 62 14.56 -11.19 -11.52
N GLY A 63 15.38 -11.86 -10.70
CA GLY A 63 16.66 -11.36 -10.22
C GLY A 63 16.56 -10.37 -9.04
N GLY A 64 15.38 -10.15 -8.51
CA GLY A 64 15.13 -9.27 -7.35
C GLY A 64 15.52 -9.93 -6.02
N LYS A 65 15.66 -9.10 -4.99
CA LYS A 65 15.97 -9.54 -3.62
C LYS A 65 14.74 -9.38 -2.73
N ALA A 66 14.30 -10.46 -2.11
CA ALA A 66 13.18 -10.40 -1.16
C ALA A 66 13.25 -11.51 -0.12
N TRP A 67 12.59 -11.29 1.02
CA TRP A 67 12.38 -12.28 2.06
C TRP A 67 11.08 -11.99 2.81
N PHE A 68 10.64 -12.92 3.65
CA PHE A 68 9.34 -12.87 4.31
C PHE A 68 9.45 -12.82 5.81
N VAL A 69 8.55 -12.05 6.43
CA VAL A 69 8.31 -12.03 7.87
C VAL A 69 6.82 -12.22 8.13
N SER A 70 6.49 -13.20 8.97
CA SER A 70 5.12 -13.36 9.45
C SER A 70 4.84 -12.33 10.55
N ALA A 71 3.86 -11.46 10.33
CA ALA A 71 3.44 -10.48 11.33
C ALA A 71 1.97 -10.08 11.12
N GLU A 72 1.27 -9.78 12.22
CA GLU A 72 -0.06 -9.20 12.20
C GLU A 72 0.02 -7.68 12.23
N ALA A 73 -0.55 -7.02 11.19
CA ALA A 73 -0.50 -5.57 11.05
C ALA A 73 -1.14 -4.80 12.24
N GLY A 74 -2.16 -5.38 12.88
CA GLY A 74 -2.83 -4.80 14.05
C GLY A 74 -2.13 -5.01 15.39
N SER A 75 -0.98 -5.70 15.41
CA SER A 75 -0.19 -6.01 16.60
C SER A 75 1.04 -5.12 16.71
N LYS A 76 1.09 -4.26 17.74
CA LYS A 76 2.26 -3.42 18.01
C LYS A 76 3.51 -4.25 18.22
N ALA A 77 3.41 -5.31 19.01
CA ALA A 77 4.55 -6.19 19.32
C ALA A 77 5.12 -6.88 18.07
N ASP A 78 4.25 -7.30 17.13
CA ASP A 78 4.69 -7.91 15.88
C ASP A 78 5.40 -6.90 14.99
N LEU A 79 4.90 -5.66 14.91
CA LEU A 79 5.52 -4.61 14.11
C LEU A 79 6.87 -4.15 14.70
N GLU A 80 7.01 -4.10 16.02
CA GLU A 80 8.28 -3.83 16.70
C GLU A 80 9.31 -4.95 16.43
N LYS A 81 8.89 -6.23 16.53
CA LYS A 81 9.72 -7.38 16.17
C LYS A 81 10.09 -7.36 14.68
N LEU A 82 9.15 -6.99 13.81
CA LEU A 82 9.40 -6.85 12.38
C LEU A 82 10.49 -5.81 12.12
N LEU A 83 10.40 -4.62 12.70
CA LEU A 83 11.43 -3.59 12.54
C LEU A 83 12.79 -4.09 13.02
N ALA A 84 12.85 -4.72 14.20
CA ALA A 84 14.08 -5.28 14.74
C ALA A 84 14.70 -6.34 13.82
N ALA A 85 13.87 -7.25 13.26
CA ALA A 85 14.33 -8.28 12.33
C ALA A 85 14.86 -7.67 11.02
N VAL A 86 14.20 -6.63 10.49
CA VAL A 86 14.66 -5.93 9.29
C VAL A 86 15.98 -5.24 9.54
N LEU A 87 16.14 -4.56 10.66
CA LEU A 87 17.39 -3.89 11.01
C LEU A 87 18.53 -4.87 11.24
N ALA A 88 18.26 -6.01 11.88
CA ALA A 88 19.27 -7.04 12.10
C ALA A 88 19.76 -7.70 10.79
N ARG A 89 18.89 -7.89 9.80
CA ARG A 89 19.22 -8.55 8.54
C ARG A 89 19.70 -7.59 7.45
N SER A 90 18.99 -6.49 7.25
CA SER A 90 19.18 -5.57 6.12
C SER A 90 19.80 -4.24 6.54
N GLY A 91 19.96 -4.00 7.84
CA GLY A 91 20.64 -2.83 8.42
C GLY A 91 19.85 -1.51 8.34
N ARG A 92 18.76 -1.46 7.56
CA ARG A 92 18.00 -0.22 7.31
C ARG A 92 16.56 -0.48 6.84
N VAL A 93 15.74 0.56 6.91
CA VAL A 93 14.46 0.65 6.22
C VAL A 93 14.41 2.00 5.52
N ASP A 94 13.98 2.06 4.27
CA ASP A 94 13.85 3.30 3.48
C ASP A 94 12.43 3.55 3.02
N ILE A 95 11.70 2.48 2.73
CA ILE A 95 10.37 2.53 2.15
C ILE A 95 9.45 1.63 2.97
N VAL A 96 8.25 2.13 3.28
CA VAL A 96 7.19 1.33 3.93
C VAL A 96 5.92 1.44 3.10
N VAL A 97 5.36 0.30 2.70
CA VAL A 97 4.05 0.21 2.07
C VAL A 97 3.08 -0.42 3.06
N ASN A 98 2.07 0.33 3.47
CA ASN A 98 1.02 -0.12 4.39
C ASN A 98 -0.23 -0.48 3.60
N GLY A 99 -0.38 -1.75 3.22
CA GLY A 99 -1.50 -2.20 2.40
C GLY A 99 -2.29 -3.38 2.98
N ALA A 100 -2.00 -3.80 4.21
CA ALA A 100 -2.87 -4.75 4.90
C ALA A 100 -4.26 -4.13 5.12
N GLY A 101 -5.31 -4.89 4.80
CA GLY A 101 -6.67 -4.42 4.99
C GLY A 101 -7.70 -5.53 4.81
N VAL A 102 -8.84 -5.33 5.43
CA VAL A 102 -10.01 -6.22 5.36
C VAL A 102 -11.26 -5.38 5.07
N ASN A 103 -12.25 -6.02 4.45
CA ASN A 103 -13.54 -5.44 4.14
C ASN A 103 -14.67 -6.39 4.51
N SER A 104 -15.90 -5.88 4.54
CA SER A 104 -17.13 -6.66 4.60
C SER A 104 -18.24 -5.95 3.83
N PRO A 105 -19.07 -6.68 3.06
CA PRO A 105 -20.19 -6.13 2.31
C PRO A 105 -21.49 -6.07 3.12
N THR A 106 -21.43 -6.09 4.44
CA THR A 106 -22.58 -6.12 5.34
C THR A 106 -23.41 -4.84 5.20
N PRO A 107 -24.75 -4.91 5.08
CA PRO A 107 -25.62 -3.74 5.13
C PRO A 107 -25.44 -2.98 6.43
N PHE A 108 -25.59 -1.65 6.40
CA PHE A 108 -25.26 -0.80 7.54
C PHE A 108 -25.97 -1.20 8.84
N LEU A 109 -27.25 -1.50 8.77
CA LEU A 109 -28.07 -1.86 9.95
C LEU A 109 -27.71 -3.24 10.54
N ASP A 110 -27.00 -4.07 9.78
CA ASP A 110 -26.63 -5.43 10.18
C ASP A 110 -25.13 -5.54 10.58
N ILE A 111 -24.39 -4.43 10.54
CA ILE A 111 -22.97 -4.42 10.95
C ILE A 111 -22.90 -4.62 12.46
N SER A 112 -22.26 -5.72 12.88
CA SER A 112 -22.01 -5.93 14.30
C SER A 112 -20.85 -5.08 14.82
N GLU A 113 -20.81 -4.84 16.12
CA GLU A 113 -19.72 -4.13 16.79
C GLU A 113 -18.37 -4.85 16.56
N GLU A 114 -18.38 -6.17 16.62
CA GLU A 114 -17.17 -6.99 16.40
C GLU A 114 -16.66 -6.86 14.96
N GLU A 115 -17.56 -6.79 13.97
CA GLU A 115 -17.16 -6.56 12.57
C GLU A 115 -16.57 -5.16 12.40
N PHE A 116 -17.22 -4.15 12.96
CA PHE A 116 -16.76 -2.76 12.97
C PHE A 116 -15.36 -2.67 13.56
N ASP A 117 -15.16 -3.18 14.78
CA ASP A 117 -13.89 -3.15 15.50
C ASP A 117 -12.79 -3.91 14.78
N ARG A 118 -13.11 -5.08 14.21
CA ARG A 118 -12.16 -5.88 13.41
C ARG A 118 -11.63 -5.09 12.23
N ILE A 119 -12.52 -4.40 11.49
CA ILE A 119 -12.14 -3.60 10.32
C ILE A 119 -11.27 -2.42 10.74
N LEU A 120 -11.66 -1.67 11.78
CA LEU A 120 -10.88 -0.54 12.28
C LEU A 120 -9.53 -0.98 12.83
N ARG A 121 -9.48 -2.09 13.56
CA ARG A 121 -8.24 -2.64 14.11
C ARG A 121 -7.22 -2.94 13.02
N VAL A 122 -7.63 -3.59 11.93
CA VAL A 122 -6.72 -3.94 10.84
C VAL A 122 -6.39 -2.72 9.99
N ASN A 123 -7.41 -1.98 9.52
CA ASN A 123 -7.23 -0.97 8.49
C ASN A 123 -6.72 0.37 9.04
N VAL A 124 -7.12 0.75 10.26
CA VAL A 124 -6.74 2.04 10.87
C VAL A 124 -5.61 1.84 11.86
N LYS A 125 -5.85 1.05 12.93
CA LYS A 125 -4.85 0.84 13.98
C LYS A 125 -3.57 0.20 13.43
N GLY A 126 -3.68 -0.75 12.48
CA GLY A 126 -2.52 -1.37 11.84
C GLY A 126 -1.65 -0.35 11.11
N VAL A 127 -2.25 0.51 10.28
CA VAL A 127 -1.52 1.55 9.56
C VAL A 127 -0.97 2.61 10.51
N PHE A 128 -1.76 3.01 11.53
CA PHE A 128 -1.29 3.93 12.58
C PHE A 128 -0.04 3.40 13.29
N LEU A 129 -0.07 2.15 13.75
CA LEU A 129 1.07 1.53 14.45
C LEU A 129 2.30 1.40 13.53
N ALA A 130 2.10 0.98 12.29
CA ALA A 130 3.18 0.90 11.31
C ALA A 130 3.81 2.30 11.06
N CYS A 131 2.99 3.32 10.84
CA CYS A 131 3.47 4.69 10.71
C CYS A 131 4.21 5.16 11.98
N GLN A 132 3.70 4.84 13.18
CA GLN A 132 4.34 5.22 14.43
C GLN A 132 5.72 4.56 14.60
N ILE A 133 5.82 3.26 14.36
CA ILE A 133 7.04 2.48 14.59
C ILE A 133 8.09 2.78 13.50
N PHE A 134 7.72 2.61 12.24
CA PHE A 134 8.64 2.85 11.12
C PHE A 134 8.89 4.33 10.87
N GLY A 135 7.87 5.18 11.06
CA GLY A 135 8.02 6.63 10.96
C GLY A 135 8.97 7.18 12.00
N LYS A 136 8.87 6.73 13.26
CA LYS A 136 9.85 7.08 14.31
C LYS A 136 11.26 6.73 13.87
N TYR A 137 11.48 5.50 13.39
CA TYR A 137 12.80 5.06 12.91
C TYR A 137 13.31 5.94 11.75
N LEU A 138 12.46 6.22 10.74
CA LEU A 138 12.86 7.03 9.59
C LEU A 138 13.21 8.48 9.98
N VAL A 139 12.43 9.08 10.88
CA VAL A 139 12.66 10.43 11.41
C VAL A 139 13.94 10.49 12.23
N GLU A 140 14.17 9.55 13.14
CA GLU A 140 15.35 9.48 14.00
C GLU A 140 16.63 9.17 13.22
N ARG A 141 16.55 8.35 12.18
CA ARG A 141 17.67 8.05 11.29
C ARG A 141 18.17 9.29 10.54
N GLY A 142 17.29 10.25 10.22
CA GLY A 142 17.67 11.54 9.63
C GLY A 142 18.12 11.49 8.15
N THR A 143 17.97 10.34 7.46
CA THR A 143 18.37 10.20 6.04
C THR A 143 17.16 10.14 5.09
N GLY A 144 15.99 10.56 5.57
CA GLY A 144 14.76 10.56 4.82
C GLY A 144 14.14 9.18 4.66
N GLY A 145 13.03 9.12 3.90
CA GLY A 145 12.32 7.88 3.60
C GLY A 145 10.97 8.12 2.94
N ALA A 146 10.30 7.05 2.53
CA ALA A 146 8.98 7.11 1.92
C ALA A 146 8.00 6.15 2.60
N ILE A 147 6.83 6.65 2.98
CA ILE A 147 5.71 5.84 3.47
C ILE A 147 4.58 5.96 2.46
N ILE A 148 4.09 4.82 1.98
CA ILE A 148 2.98 4.72 1.04
C ILE A 148 1.85 3.98 1.74
N ASN A 149 0.80 4.69 2.11
CA ASN A 149 -0.39 4.08 2.68
C ASN A 149 -1.38 3.73 1.54
N VAL A 150 -1.85 2.49 1.51
CA VAL A 150 -2.84 2.07 0.51
C VAL A 150 -4.22 2.52 0.96
N GLY A 151 -4.73 3.53 0.28
CA GLY A 151 -6.05 4.08 0.46
C GLY A 151 -7.15 3.31 -0.27
N SER A 152 -8.20 4.02 -0.64
CA SER A 152 -9.29 3.51 -1.48
C SER A 152 -10.11 4.66 -2.03
N LEU A 153 -10.74 4.48 -3.19
CA LEU A 153 -11.77 5.39 -3.72
C LEU A 153 -12.90 5.63 -2.72
N THR A 154 -13.20 4.64 -1.89
CA THR A 154 -14.28 4.72 -0.89
C THR A 154 -14.05 5.79 0.18
N ALA A 155 -12.83 6.29 0.32
CA ALA A 155 -12.50 7.44 1.18
C ALA A 155 -12.85 8.78 0.52
N LEU A 156 -13.00 8.81 -0.80
CA LEU A 156 -13.21 10.01 -1.62
C LEU A 156 -14.63 10.10 -2.17
N THR A 157 -15.26 8.94 -2.42
CA THR A 157 -16.62 8.88 -2.95
C THR A 157 -17.38 7.71 -2.31
N PRO A 158 -18.69 7.84 -2.05
CA PRO A 158 -19.47 6.77 -1.44
C PRO A 158 -19.63 5.60 -2.41
N LEU A 159 -19.37 4.39 -1.90
CA LEU A 159 -19.66 3.14 -2.58
C LEU A 159 -20.57 2.28 -1.72
N SER A 160 -21.46 1.53 -2.35
CA SER A 160 -22.44 0.69 -1.65
C SER A 160 -21.78 -0.44 -0.85
N ARG A 161 -22.32 -0.75 0.31
CA ARG A 161 -21.97 -1.92 1.15
C ARG A 161 -20.51 -1.98 1.60
N VAL A 162 -19.91 -0.83 1.89
CA VAL A 162 -18.51 -0.77 2.39
C VAL A 162 -18.35 0.30 3.46
N PHE A 163 -19.35 0.46 4.33
CA PHE A 163 -19.45 1.57 5.29
C PHE A 163 -18.24 1.68 6.22
N THR A 164 -17.98 0.66 7.03
CA THR A 164 -16.85 0.65 7.97
C THR A 164 -15.51 0.71 7.24
N TYR A 165 -15.40 0.01 6.10
CA TYR A 165 -14.21 0.06 5.27
C TYR A 165 -13.95 1.48 4.75
N SER A 166 -14.97 2.17 4.25
CA SER A 166 -14.88 3.56 3.78
C SER A 166 -14.41 4.50 4.88
N ALA A 167 -15.04 4.41 6.06
CA ALA A 167 -14.63 5.18 7.23
C ALA A 167 -13.17 4.91 7.62
N SER A 168 -12.76 3.63 7.59
CA SER A 168 -11.39 3.24 7.88
C SER A 168 -10.38 3.83 6.88
N LYS A 169 -10.71 3.86 5.60
CA LYS A 169 -9.84 4.42 4.56
C LYS A 169 -9.80 5.95 4.61
N ALA A 170 -10.93 6.62 4.92
CA ALA A 170 -10.95 8.06 5.15
C ALA A 170 -10.04 8.47 6.32
N ALA A 171 -10.04 7.70 7.42
CA ALA A 171 -9.11 7.91 8.53
C ALA A 171 -7.64 7.79 8.09
N VAL A 172 -7.29 6.78 7.28
CA VAL A 172 -5.93 6.60 6.73
C VAL A 172 -5.53 7.79 5.86
N HIS A 173 -6.42 8.27 4.98
CA HIS A 173 -6.16 9.46 4.15
C HIS A 173 -5.90 10.70 5.03
N SER A 174 -6.74 10.92 6.04
CA SER A 174 -6.64 12.08 6.93
C SER A 174 -5.30 12.11 7.68
N PHE A 175 -4.95 11.05 8.42
CA PHE A 175 -3.71 11.09 9.19
C PHE A 175 -2.45 11.02 8.30
N SER A 176 -2.52 10.45 7.10
CA SER A 176 -1.40 10.48 6.16
C SER A 176 -1.01 11.92 5.77
N LYS A 177 -1.98 12.80 5.54
CA LYS A 177 -1.73 14.23 5.29
C LYS A 177 -1.09 14.93 6.49
N ASN A 178 -1.56 14.62 7.70
CA ASN A 178 -0.99 15.18 8.94
C ASN A 178 0.47 14.73 9.13
N LEU A 179 0.76 13.44 8.96
CA LEU A 179 2.12 12.90 9.04
C LEU A 179 3.03 13.49 7.97
N ALA A 180 2.54 13.65 6.74
CA ALA A 180 3.30 14.30 5.67
C ALA A 180 3.72 15.71 6.04
N ARG A 181 2.79 16.53 6.57
CA ARG A 181 3.08 17.89 7.03
C ARG A 181 4.13 17.91 8.14
N GLU A 182 4.02 16.99 9.11
CA GLU A 182 4.89 16.96 10.28
C GLU A 182 6.29 16.44 9.96
N TRP A 183 6.39 15.44 9.06
CA TRP A 183 7.64 14.74 8.82
C TRP A 183 8.40 15.23 7.58
N ALA A 184 7.78 16.04 6.72
CA ALA A 184 8.46 16.61 5.54
C ALA A 184 9.76 17.35 5.91
N PRO A 185 9.82 18.17 6.99
CA PRO A 185 11.08 18.83 7.41
C PRO A 185 12.16 17.84 7.87
N LYS A 186 11.79 16.58 8.13
CA LYS A 186 12.71 15.48 8.49
C LYS A 186 13.08 14.62 7.28
N GLY A 187 12.67 15.01 6.07
CA GLY A 187 12.94 14.28 4.84
C GLY A 187 12.09 13.02 4.66
N VAL A 188 11.06 12.78 5.49
CA VAL A 188 10.16 11.64 5.34
C VAL A 188 8.90 12.04 4.60
N ARG A 189 8.67 11.43 3.45
CA ARG A 189 7.47 11.64 2.63
C ARG A 189 6.40 10.62 3.00
N VAL A 190 5.17 11.07 3.13
CA VAL A 190 4.01 10.20 3.38
C VAL A 190 2.94 10.50 2.34
N ASN A 191 2.56 9.49 1.57
CA ASN A 191 1.55 9.61 0.53
C ASN A 191 0.53 8.47 0.61
N VAL A 192 -0.61 8.68 -0.02
CA VAL A 192 -1.64 7.66 -0.17
C VAL A 192 -1.71 7.22 -1.62
N LEU A 193 -1.55 5.93 -1.88
CA LEU A 193 -1.88 5.33 -3.17
C LEU A 193 -3.34 4.88 -3.12
N VAL A 194 -4.16 5.36 -4.05
CA VAL A 194 -5.61 5.15 -4.07
C VAL A 194 -5.99 4.28 -5.27
N PRO A 195 -6.06 2.94 -5.11
CA PRO A 195 -6.50 2.06 -6.18
C PRO A 195 -8.00 2.22 -6.46
N GLY A 196 -8.36 2.13 -7.74
CA GLY A 196 -9.72 1.95 -8.20
C GLY A 196 -10.20 0.50 -8.07
N PHE A 197 -10.90 0.01 -9.08
CA PHE A 197 -11.39 -1.35 -9.11
C PHE A 197 -10.37 -2.30 -9.74
N PHE A 198 -9.76 -3.11 -8.87
CA PHE A 198 -8.83 -4.19 -9.22
C PHE A 198 -9.42 -5.51 -8.73
N PRO A 199 -9.66 -6.50 -9.60
CA PRO A 199 -10.16 -7.80 -9.20
C PRO A 199 -9.10 -8.50 -8.34
N ALA A 200 -9.28 -8.48 -7.03
CA ALA A 200 -8.49 -9.25 -6.09
C ALA A 200 -9.33 -10.39 -5.51
N GLU A 201 -8.70 -11.43 -4.99
CA GLU A 201 -9.37 -12.58 -4.38
C GLU A 201 -10.47 -12.15 -3.37
N GLN A 202 -10.19 -11.09 -2.59
CA GLN A 202 -11.14 -10.55 -1.61
C GLN A 202 -12.41 -9.96 -2.23
N ASN A 203 -12.34 -9.47 -3.47
CA ASN A 203 -13.44 -8.76 -4.12
C ASN A 203 -14.23 -9.65 -5.09
N ARG A 204 -13.66 -10.76 -5.56
CA ARG A 204 -14.30 -11.63 -6.58
C ARG A 204 -15.69 -12.13 -6.17
N LYS A 205 -15.87 -12.42 -4.86
CA LYS A 205 -17.16 -12.91 -4.35
C LYS A 205 -18.28 -11.86 -4.32
N VAL A 206 -17.93 -10.57 -4.37
CA VAL A 206 -18.91 -9.46 -4.32
C VAL A 206 -19.10 -8.78 -5.67
N LEU A 207 -18.41 -9.23 -6.71
CA LEU A 207 -18.56 -8.74 -8.09
C LEU A 207 -19.67 -9.52 -8.81
N THR A 208 -20.94 -9.20 -8.48
CA THR A 208 -22.09 -9.69 -9.25
C THR A 208 -22.10 -9.06 -10.65
N PRO A 209 -22.74 -9.68 -11.67
CA PRO A 209 -22.83 -9.12 -13.02
C PRO A 209 -23.34 -7.66 -13.03
N ASP A 210 -24.39 -7.35 -12.28
CA ASP A 210 -24.96 -5.99 -12.18
C ASP A 210 -23.95 -5.00 -11.57
N ARG A 211 -23.23 -5.44 -10.55
CA ARG A 211 -22.19 -4.61 -9.94
C ARG A 211 -21.03 -4.36 -10.88
N VAL A 212 -20.62 -5.38 -11.64
CA VAL A 212 -19.60 -5.23 -12.69
C VAL A 212 -20.09 -4.25 -13.76
N ALA A 213 -21.31 -4.38 -14.25
CA ALA A 213 -21.90 -3.46 -15.24
C ALA A 213 -21.92 -2.02 -14.70
N SER A 214 -22.34 -1.82 -13.45
CA SER A 214 -22.34 -0.50 -12.80
C SER A 214 -20.92 0.07 -12.69
N ILE A 215 -19.92 -0.70 -12.25
CA ILE A 215 -18.53 -0.28 -12.19
C ILE A 215 -18.03 0.11 -13.58
N MET A 216 -18.30 -0.69 -14.61
CA MET A 216 -17.87 -0.41 -15.98
C MET A 216 -18.54 0.84 -16.55
N THR A 217 -19.81 1.09 -16.22
CA THR A 217 -20.50 2.33 -16.60
C THR A 217 -19.78 3.56 -16.05
N HIS A 218 -19.33 3.48 -14.80
CA HIS A 218 -18.67 4.58 -14.10
C HIS A 218 -17.14 4.62 -14.29
N THR A 219 -16.55 3.65 -14.98
CA THR A 219 -15.11 3.66 -15.28
C THR A 219 -14.88 4.06 -16.73
N PRO A 220 -14.32 5.26 -17.03
CA PRO A 220 -14.09 5.70 -18.42
C PRO A 220 -13.27 4.71 -19.26
N MET A 221 -12.26 4.07 -18.68
CA MET A 221 -11.45 3.04 -19.38
C MET A 221 -12.19 1.73 -19.64
N LYS A 222 -13.45 1.56 -19.15
CA LYS A 222 -14.33 0.40 -19.39
C LYS A 222 -13.71 -0.97 -19.09
N ARG A 223 -12.76 -1.01 -18.17
CA ARG A 223 -12.11 -2.24 -17.69
C ARG A 223 -11.69 -2.11 -16.25
N PHE A 224 -11.45 -3.24 -15.62
CA PHE A 224 -10.74 -3.29 -14.34
C PHE A 224 -9.25 -2.98 -14.54
N GLY A 225 -8.62 -2.48 -13.48
CA GLY A 225 -7.17 -2.36 -13.41
C GLY A 225 -6.50 -3.73 -13.18
N GLU A 226 -5.30 -3.90 -13.69
CA GLU A 226 -4.43 -5.01 -13.39
C GLU A 226 -3.44 -4.62 -12.27
N ALA A 227 -3.14 -5.53 -11.34
CA ALA A 227 -2.28 -5.22 -10.19
C ALA A 227 -0.92 -4.61 -10.58
N ARG A 228 -0.36 -5.00 -11.75
CA ARG A 228 0.88 -4.42 -12.30
C ARG A 228 0.76 -2.92 -12.63
N GLU A 229 -0.44 -2.40 -12.87
CA GLU A 229 -0.64 -0.97 -13.20
C GLU A 229 -0.48 -0.06 -11.97
N LEU A 230 -0.40 -0.63 -10.75
CA LEU A 230 -0.04 0.10 -9.53
C LEU A 230 1.48 0.29 -9.39
N ILE A 231 2.31 -0.46 -10.14
CA ILE A 231 3.77 -0.43 -9.99
C ILE A 231 4.33 0.94 -10.30
N GLY A 232 3.94 1.57 -11.41
CA GLY A 232 4.45 2.88 -11.81
C GLY A 232 4.18 3.96 -10.73
N ALA A 233 2.97 4.01 -10.20
CA ALA A 233 2.61 4.92 -9.11
C ALA A 233 3.38 4.61 -7.82
N THR A 234 3.57 3.33 -7.49
CA THR A 234 4.37 2.91 -6.33
C THR A 234 5.82 3.36 -6.46
N LEU A 235 6.45 3.15 -7.62
CA LEU A 235 7.82 3.56 -7.88
C LEU A 235 7.98 5.09 -7.84
N LEU A 236 7.03 5.84 -8.42
CA LEU A 236 7.01 7.29 -8.33
C LEU A 236 7.01 7.76 -6.88
N LEU A 237 6.15 7.20 -6.04
CA LEU A 237 6.04 7.60 -4.64
C LEU A 237 7.21 7.11 -3.78
N ALA A 238 7.86 6.00 -4.16
CA ALA A 238 8.96 5.39 -3.40
C ALA A 238 10.33 5.98 -3.71
N SER A 239 10.55 6.45 -4.93
CA SER A 239 11.87 6.86 -5.47
C SER A 239 12.08 8.37 -5.46
N ASP A 240 13.24 8.79 -5.96
CA ASP A 240 13.62 10.20 -6.11
C ASP A 240 12.79 10.91 -7.19
N ALA A 241 12.15 10.16 -8.11
CA ALA A 241 11.19 10.71 -9.06
C ALA A 241 10.01 11.44 -8.37
N GLY A 242 9.65 10.99 -7.14
CA GLY A 242 8.63 11.62 -6.31
C GLY A 242 9.19 12.45 -5.15
N SER A 243 10.42 12.91 -5.21
CA SER A 243 11.11 13.62 -4.09
C SER A 243 10.37 14.87 -3.60
N PHE A 244 9.57 15.51 -4.44
CA PHE A 244 8.75 16.68 -4.05
C PHE A 244 7.26 16.35 -3.87
N ILE A 245 6.91 15.05 -3.79
CA ILE A 245 5.52 14.58 -3.58
C ILE A 245 5.37 14.08 -2.14
N THR A 246 4.61 14.79 -1.31
CA THR A 246 4.22 14.38 0.04
C THR A 246 2.83 14.91 0.38
N GLY A 247 2.05 14.16 1.16
CA GLY A 247 0.66 14.48 1.52
C GLY A 247 -0.33 14.26 0.38
N HIS A 248 0.09 13.64 -0.72
CA HIS A 248 -0.74 13.45 -1.92
C HIS A 248 -1.56 12.16 -1.86
N GLU A 249 -2.73 12.19 -2.47
CA GLU A 249 -3.63 11.05 -2.72
C GLU A 249 -3.55 10.70 -4.22
N LEU A 250 -2.62 9.81 -4.58
CA LEU A 250 -2.40 9.42 -5.96
C LEU A 250 -3.38 8.34 -6.39
N THR A 251 -4.34 8.72 -7.20
CA THR A 251 -5.40 7.83 -7.69
C THR A 251 -4.96 7.08 -8.94
N VAL A 252 -5.22 5.76 -8.96
CA VAL A 252 -5.00 4.86 -10.10
C VAL A 252 -6.29 4.06 -10.29
N ASP A 253 -7.22 4.57 -11.12
CA ASP A 253 -8.61 4.11 -11.11
C ASP A 253 -9.30 4.02 -12.49
N GLY A 254 -8.57 4.20 -13.57
CA GLY A 254 -9.12 4.20 -14.92
C GLY A 254 -10.10 5.35 -15.20
N GLY A 255 -9.98 6.43 -14.43
CA GLY A 255 -10.80 7.64 -14.56
C GLY A 255 -12.10 7.62 -13.75
N PHE A 256 -12.30 6.63 -12.87
CA PHE A 256 -13.54 6.51 -12.08
C PHE A 256 -13.86 7.80 -11.30
N MET A 257 -12.88 8.43 -10.69
CA MET A 257 -13.06 9.69 -9.93
C MET A 257 -13.17 10.94 -10.82
N ALA A 258 -12.84 10.84 -12.09
CA ALA A 258 -12.93 11.96 -13.06
C ALA A 258 -14.29 11.98 -13.79
N GLN A 259 -15.14 10.99 -13.55
CA GLN A 259 -16.43 10.92 -14.21
C GLN A 259 -17.40 11.96 -13.63
N THR A 260 -18.07 12.67 -14.52
CA THR A 260 -19.25 13.48 -14.25
C THR A 260 -20.48 12.84 -14.90
N ILE A 261 -21.52 13.60 -15.18
CA ILE A 261 -22.70 13.13 -15.91
C ILE A 261 -22.40 12.79 -17.35
#